data_fcda4e793b0e36d36302c05aae299b5e
#
_entry.id   fcda4e793b0e36d36302c05aae299b5e
#
_cell.length_a   1.000
_cell.length_b   1.000
_cell.length_c   1.000
_cell.angle_alpha   90.00
_cell.angle_beta   90.00
_cell.angle_gamma   90.00
#
_symmetry.space_group_name_H-M   'P 1'
#
loop_
_entity.id
_entity.type
_entity.pdbx_description
1 polymer ?
#
loop_
_entity_poly.entity_id
_entity_poly.type
_entity_poly.pdbx_seq_one_letter_code
_entity_poly.pdbx_strand_id
1 'polypeptide(L)'
;MKQDMIVILDLGSHENTVLARAISALGVYSEIYPHDITVEELKALPNVKGIIINGGPNNVIDGVAIDVNPAIYAMGIPVMAAGHDKAACEVKLAEFTDDIEAIKNAVKAFVFDTCKAEANWNMTNFVNDQIELIKRQVGDKKVLLALSGGVDSSVVAALLLKAIGDNLVCVHVNHGLMRKGESEDVVEVFSNQLKANLIYLDVTDRFLDKLAGVEDPEQKRKIIGSEFIRVFEEEARKLDGIDFLGQGTIYPDIVESGTKTAKMVKSHHNVGGLPEDLKFQLVEPLRQLFKDEVRACGLELGLPYEMVYRQPFPGPGLGVRCLGAITRDRLEAVRESDAILREEFQIAGLDKKVWQYFTVVPDFKSVGVRDNARSFDWPVIIRAVNTVDAMTATIEPIDWPVLMKITDRILKEVKNVNRVCYDMSPKPNATIEWE
;
A
#
# COMPACT_ATOMS: atom_id res chain seq x y z
N MET A 1 -19.35 10.54 8.95
CA MET A 1 -18.22 11.45 8.78
C MET A 1 -18.66 12.86 9.09
N LYS A 2 -17.84 13.67 9.74
CA LYS A 2 -18.19 15.06 10.12
C LYS A 2 -17.50 16.10 9.21
N GLN A 3 -16.52 15.64 8.42
CA GLN A 3 -15.74 16.50 7.51
C GLN A 3 -16.58 16.94 6.32
N ASP A 4 -16.28 18.13 5.82
CA ASP A 4 -16.84 18.65 4.58
C ASP A 4 -16.31 17.86 3.39
N MET A 5 -17.18 17.58 2.41
CA MET A 5 -16.86 16.71 1.28
C MET A 5 -17.09 17.40 -0.06
N ILE A 6 -16.14 17.24 -0.97
CA ILE A 6 -16.29 17.52 -2.40
C ILE A 6 -16.49 16.20 -3.13
N VAL A 7 -17.60 16.05 -3.83
CA VAL A 7 -17.89 14.90 -4.69
C VAL A 7 -17.25 15.11 -6.06
N ILE A 8 -16.52 14.10 -6.54
CA ILE A 8 -15.99 14.08 -7.91
C ILE A 8 -16.81 13.08 -8.71
N LEU A 9 -17.42 13.51 -9.81
CA LEU A 9 -18.16 12.64 -10.73
C LEU A 9 -17.26 12.29 -11.91
N ASP A 10 -16.99 11.00 -12.07
CA ASP A 10 -16.13 10.48 -13.13
C ASP A 10 -16.89 10.40 -14.48
N LEU A 11 -16.49 11.25 -15.40
CA LEU A 11 -16.95 11.24 -16.79
C LEU A 11 -15.83 10.82 -17.76
N GLY A 12 -15.08 9.78 -17.40
CA GLY A 12 -14.04 9.19 -18.24
C GLY A 12 -12.68 9.88 -18.16
N SER A 13 -12.40 10.59 -17.07
CA SER A 13 -11.08 11.18 -16.80
C SER A 13 -10.09 10.14 -16.28
N HIS A 14 -8.83 10.24 -16.71
CA HIS A 14 -7.70 9.51 -16.10
C HIS A 14 -7.17 10.19 -14.83
N GLU A 15 -7.61 11.43 -14.56
CA GLU A 15 -7.02 12.31 -13.53
C GLU A 15 -7.86 12.39 -12.25
N ASN A 16 -8.90 11.55 -12.11
CA ASN A 16 -9.77 11.58 -10.94
C ASN A 16 -9.00 11.46 -9.61
N THR A 17 -8.02 10.56 -9.56
CA THR A 17 -7.18 10.35 -8.37
C THR A 17 -6.29 11.55 -8.08
N VAL A 18 -5.73 12.20 -9.12
CA VAL A 18 -4.89 13.40 -8.97
C VAL A 18 -5.72 14.56 -8.46
N LEU A 19 -6.94 14.76 -8.99
CA LEU A 19 -7.89 15.75 -8.51
C LEU A 19 -8.28 15.52 -7.04
N ALA A 20 -8.60 14.27 -6.67
CA ALA A 20 -8.94 13.93 -5.29
C ALA A 20 -7.76 14.20 -4.34
N ARG A 21 -6.54 13.87 -4.73
CA ARG A 21 -5.33 14.20 -3.96
C ARG A 21 -5.09 15.71 -3.82
N ALA A 22 -5.36 16.48 -4.87
CA ALA A 22 -5.24 17.94 -4.83
C ALA A 22 -6.23 18.58 -3.83
N ILE A 23 -7.46 18.06 -3.76
CA ILE A 23 -8.47 18.50 -2.79
C ILE A 23 -8.09 18.08 -1.37
N SER A 24 -7.61 16.85 -1.18
CA SER A 24 -7.09 16.38 0.11
C SER A 24 -5.92 17.25 0.60
N ALA A 25 -5.02 17.67 -0.29
CA ALA A 25 -3.93 18.60 0.02
C ALA A 25 -4.40 20.01 0.43
N LEU A 26 -5.66 20.37 0.19
CA LEU A 26 -6.32 21.56 0.74
C LEU A 26 -6.90 21.34 2.14
N GLY A 27 -6.83 20.11 2.68
CA GLY A 27 -7.44 19.75 3.95
C GLY A 27 -8.95 19.53 3.86
N VAL A 28 -9.48 19.21 2.68
CA VAL A 28 -10.90 18.91 2.45
C VAL A 28 -11.04 17.49 1.94
N TYR A 29 -12.01 16.72 2.44
CA TYR A 29 -12.24 15.37 1.97
C TYR A 29 -12.89 15.36 0.58
N SER A 30 -12.51 14.40 -0.26
CA SER A 30 -13.17 14.16 -1.54
C SER A 30 -13.35 12.69 -1.84
N GLU A 31 -14.40 12.36 -2.59
CA GLU A 31 -14.68 10.98 -2.99
C GLU A 31 -15.16 10.94 -4.45
N ILE A 32 -14.69 9.93 -5.19
CA ILE A 32 -14.99 9.73 -6.60
C ILE A 32 -16.20 8.81 -6.74
N TYR A 33 -17.21 9.25 -7.49
CA TYR A 33 -18.40 8.50 -7.81
C TYR A 33 -18.58 8.39 -9.34
N PRO A 34 -19.25 7.34 -9.82
CA PRO A 34 -19.55 7.20 -11.24
C PRO A 34 -20.54 8.28 -11.70
N HIS A 35 -20.49 8.61 -13.00
CA HIS A 35 -21.36 9.62 -13.62
C HIS A 35 -22.86 9.34 -13.46
N ASP A 36 -23.25 8.07 -13.31
CA ASP A 36 -24.64 7.61 -13.22
C ASP A 36 -25.17 7.53 -11.77
N ILE A 37 -24.44 8.10 -10.78
CA ILE A 37 -24.95 8.23 -9.41
C ILE A 37 -26.26 8.98 -9.40
N THR A 38 -27.23 8.50 -8.63
CA THR A 38 -28.55 9.13 -8.54
C THR A 38 -28.54 10.34 -7.59
N VAL A 39 -29.52 11.23 -7.77
CA VAL A 39 -29.70 12.40 -6.87
C VAL A 39 -30.00 11.95 -5.43
N GLU A 40 -30.73 10.84 -5.28
CA GLU A 40 -31.06 10.25 -3.99
C GLU A 40 -29.80 9.74 -3.27
N GLU A 41 -28.91 9.06 -3.99
CA GLU A 41 -27.62 8.61 -3.46
C GLU A 41 -26.75 9.80 -3.06
N LEU A 42 -26.65 10.84 -3.90
CA LEU A 42 -25.90 12.06 -3.58
C LEU A 42 -26.44 12.79 -2.35
N LYS A 43 -27.76 12.86 -2.18
CA LYS A 43 -28.38 13.46 -0.99
C LYS A 43 -28.17 12.66 0.28
N ALA A 44 -27.94 11.36 0.17
CA ALA A 44 -27.64 10.48 1.30
C ALA A 44 -26.18 10.61 1.78
N LEU A 45 -25.29 11.21 0.97
CA LEU A 45 -23.90 11.43 1.35
C LEU A 45 -23.81 12.51 2.44
N PRO A 46 -22.89 12.34 3.42
CA PRO A 46 -22.74 13.30 4.51
C PRO A 46 -21.99 14.55 4.03
N ASN A 47 -22.45 15.72 4.46
CA ASN A 47 -21.73 17.01 4.37
C ASN A 47 -21.18 17.37 2.98
N VAL A 48 -21.88 17.06 1.91
CA VAL A 48 -21.49 17.44 0.56
C VAL A 48 -21.58 18.96 0.42
N LYS A 49 -20.45 19.62 0.12
CA LYS A 49 -20.33 21.07 -0.06
C LYS A 49 -20.25 21.48 -1.52
N GLY A 50 -19.74 20.62 -2.37
CA GLY A 50 -19.59 20.89 -3.81
C GLY A 50 -19.47 19.62 -4.63
N ILE A 51 -19.69 19.76 -5.92
CA ILE A 51 -19.58 18.67 -6.90
C ILE A 51 -18.63 19.14 -8.00
N ILE A 52 -17.66 18.30 -8.37
CA ILE A 52 -16.79 18.51 -9.53
C ILE A 52 -17.10 17.42 -10.55
N ILE A 53 -17.57 17.82 -11.74
CA ILE A 53 -17.78 16.92 -12.87
C ILE A 53 -16.44 16.85 -13.62
N ASN A 54 -15.79 15.69 -13.61
CA ASN A 54 -14.47 15.51 -14.19
C ASN A 54 -14.54 14.70 -15.48
N GLY A 55 -14.57 15.42 -16.62
CA GLY A 55 -14.60 14.85 -17.96
C GLY A 55 -13.22 14.44 -18.46
N GLY A 56 -13.17 13.52 -19.40
CA GLY A 56 -11.94 13.02 -19.98
C GLY A 56 -12.13 12.32 -21.33
N PRO A 57 -11.06 11.71 -21.88
CA PRO A 57 -11.10 11.11 -23.21
C PRO A 57 -12.04 9.90 -23.31
N ASN A 58 -12.35 9.23 -22.21
CA ASN A 58 -13.21 8.05 -22.15
C ASN A 58 -14.68 8.41 -21.89
N ASN A 59 -15.14 9.53 -22.44
CA ASN A 59 -16.49 10.06 -22.24
C ASN A 59 -17.57 9.45 -23.16
N VAL A 60 -17.30 8.31 -23.81
CA VAL A 60 -18.23 7.59 -24.68
C VAL A 60 -18.27 6.12 -24.29
N ILE A 61 -19.48 5.61 -23.97
CA ILE A 61 -19.73 4.18 -23.72
C ILE A 61 -20.72 3.69 -24.77
N ASP A 62 -20.39 2.61 -25.48
CA ASP A 62 -21.20 2.02 -26.54
C ASP A 62 -21.68 3.03 -27.63
N GLY A 63 -20.82 4.01 -27.94
CA GLY A 63 -21.07 5.04 -28.93
C GLY A 63 -21.96 6.20 -28.42
N VAL A 64 -22.33 6.22 -27.15
CA VAL A 64 -23.11 7.28 -26.51
C VAL A 64 -22.24 8.10 -25.57
N ALA A 65 -22.26 9.42 -25.71
CA ALA A 65 -21.56 10.30 -24.78
C ALA A 65 -22.18 10.18 -23.37
N ILE A 66 -21.32 9.95 -22.37
CA ILE A 66 -21.74 9.90 -20.98
C ILE A 66 -21.92 11.30 -20.42
N ASP A 67 -22.91 11.47 -19.55
CA ASP A 67 -23.20 12.71 -18.86
C ASP A 67 -23.82 12.41 -17.49
N VAL A 68 -23.88 13.41 -16.63
CA VAL A 68 -24.53 13.32 -15.33
C VAL A 68 -26.04 13.56 -15.48
N ASN A 69 -26.80 13.06 -14.49
CA ASN A 69 -28.25 13.38 -14.43
C ASN A 69 -28.43 14.90 -14.31
N PRO A 70 -29.19 15.55 -15.24
CA PRO A 70 -29.45 17.00 -15.22
C PRO A 70 -30.02 17.52 -13.91
N ALA A 71 -30.72 16.69 -13.13
CA ALA A 71 -31.26 17.08 -11.83
C ALA A 71 -30.17 17.39 -10.79
N ILE A 72 -28.94 16.96 -11.00
CA ILE A 72 -27.78 17.29 -10.13
C ILE A 72 -27.55 18.80 -10.10
N TYR A 73 -27.68 19.48 -11.24
CA TYR A 73 -27.53 20.95 -11.32
C TYR A 73 -28.60 21.72 -10.55
N ALA A 74 -29.76 21.09 -10.26
CA ALA A 74 -30.86 21.69 -9.53
C ALA A 74 -30.83 21.37 -8.01
N MET A 75 -29.78 20.70 -7.51
CA MET A 75 -29.70 20.30 -6.10
C MET A 75 -29.38 21.45 -5.13
N GLY A 76 -29.00 22.63 -5.64
CA GLY A 76 -28.56 23.77 -4.82
C GLY A 76 -27.17 23.58 -4.22
N ILE A 77 -26.41 22.60 -4.69
CA ILE A 77 -25.00 22.38 -4.35
C ILE A 77 -24.15 22.97 -5.48
N PRO A 78 -23.10 23.76 -5.18
CA PRO A 78 -22.20 24.30 -6.20
C PRO A 78 -21.60 23.21 -7.08
N VAL A 79 -21.58 23.42 -8.39
CA VAL A 79 -21.07 22.47 -9.39
C VAL A 79 -19.97 23.14 -10.22
N MET A 80 -18.81 22.51 -10.29
CA MET A 80 -17.70 22.89 -11.17
C MET A 80 -17.51 21.83 -12.25
N ALA A 81 -17.13 22.23 -13.45
CA ALA A 81 -16.71 21.32 -14.52
C ALA A 81 -15.19 21.41 -14.72
N ALA A 82 -14.58 20.26 -14.85
CA ALA A 82 -13.20 20.07 -15.21
C ALA A 82 -13.15 19.15 -16.43
N GLY A 83 -12.48 19.56 -17.51
CA GLY A 83 -12.42 18.76 -18.74
C GLY A 83 -13.78 18.46 -19.38
N HIS A 84 -14.84 19.17 -18.96
CA HIS A 84 -16.23 18.97 -19.41
C HIS A 84 -16.90 20.32 -19.63
N ASP A 85 -17.45 20.55 -20.83
CA ASP A 85 -18.07 21.83 -21.20
C ASP A 85 -19.59 21.78 -21.03
N LYS A 86 -20.10 22.29 -19.91
CA LYS A 86 -21.53 22.41 -19.61
C LYS A 86 -21.90 23.84 -19.20
N ALA A 87 -22.93 24.37 -19.83
CA ALA A 87 -23.40 25.73 -19.57
C ALA A 87 -23.96 25.92 -18.14
N ALA A 88 -24.41 24.82 -17.50
CA ALA A 88 -25.01 24.84 -16.17
C ALA A 88 -23.99 24.80 -15.03
N CYS A 89 -22.70 24.68 -15.32
CA CYS A 89 -21.67 24.66 -14.29
C CYS A 89 -21.33 26.07 -13.82
N GLU A 90 -21.18 26.25 -12.50
CA GLU A 90 -20.84 27.57 -11.90
C GLU A 90 -19.40 27.99 -12.21
N VAL A 91 -18.46 27.02 -12.19
CA VAL A 91 -17.03 27.25 -12.49
C VAL A 91 -16.57 26.22 -13.52
N LYS A 92 -15.82 26.69 -14.54
CA LYS A 92 -15.22 25.83 -15.55
C LYS A 92 -13.70 25.93 -15.47
N LEU A 93 -13.02 24.79 -15.50
CA LEU A 93 -11.58 24.71 -15.69
C LEU A 93 -11.29 24.31 -17.15
N ALA A 94 -10.45 25.10 -17.82
CA ALA A 94 -10.16 24.90 -19.24
C ALA A 94 -9.27 23.67 -19.49
N GLU A 95 -8.31 23.42 -18.61
CA GLU A 95 -7.35 22.31 -18.73
C GLU A 95 -6.95 21.79 -17.34
N PHE A 96 -6.80 20.47 -17.21
CA PHE A 96 -6.19 19.82 -16.08
C PHE A 96 -4.79 19.34 -16.45
N THR A 97 -3.90 19.45 -15.51
CA THR A 97 -2.53 18.91 -15.61
C THR A 97 -2.33 17.82 -14.56
N ASP A 98 -1.34 16.94 -14.73
CA ASP A 98 -0.98 15.93 -13.72
C ASP A 98 -0.28 16.54 -12.49
N ASP A 99 -0.06 17.86 -12.48
CA ASP A 99 0.58 18.57 -11.39
C ASP A 99 -0.43 18.86 -10.26
N ILE A 100 -0.30 18.14 -9.15
CA ILE A 100 -1.15 18.26 -7.95
C ILE A 100 -1.18 19.70 -7.43
N GLU A 101 -0.06 20.43 -7.43
CA GLU A 101 -0.01 21.81 -6.96
C GLU A 101 -0.75 22.76 -7.91
N ALA A 102 -0.63 22.57 -9.21
CA ALA A 102 -1.38 23.35 -10.19
C ALA A 102 -2.89 23.12 -10.05
N ILE A 103 -3.33 21.88 -9.94
CA ILE A 103 -4.74 21.52 -9.74
C ILE A 103 -5.25 22.07 -8.41
N LYS A 104 -4.51 21.92 -7.33
CA LYS A 104 -4.84 22.47 -6.01
C LYS A 104 -5.11 23.97 -6.08
N ASN A 105 -4.22 24.73 -6.74
CA ASN A 105 -4.40 26.17 -6.92
C ASN A 105 -5.63 26.50 -7.77
N ALA A 106 -5.91 25.73 -8.83
CA ALA A 106 -7.06 25.94 -9.70
C ALA A 106 -8.39 25.71 -9.00
N VAL A 107 -8.50 24.67 -8.14
CA VAL A 107 -9.76 24.36 -7.46
C VAL A 107 -9.97 25.10 -6.14
N LYS A 108 -8.94 25.75 -5.59
CA LYS A 108 -8.95 26.38 -4.28
C LYS A 108 -10.10 27.37 -4.07
N ALA A 109 -10.30 28.27 -5.03
CA ALA A 109 -11.38 29.27 -4.96
C ALA A 109 -12.77 28.60 -4.99
N PHE A 110 -12.95 27.59 -5.83
CA PHE A 110 -14.20 26.81 -5.84
C PHE A 110 -14.46 26.15 -4.48
N VAL A 111 -13.48 25.46 -3.92
CA VAL A 111 -13.61 24.74 -2.65
C VAL A 111 -13.93 25.69 -1.50
N PHE A 112 -13.17 26.79 -1.34
CA PHE A 112 -13.30 27.65 -0.17
C PHE A 112 -14.25 28.84 -0.37
N ASP A 113 -14.24 29.47 -1.56
CA ASP A 113 -15.00 30.70 -1.77
C ASP A 113 -16.42 30.41 -2.28
N THR A 114 -16.59 29.39 -3.13
CA THR A 114 -17.91 29.02 -3.68
C THR A 114 -18.60 27.98 -2.79
N CYS A 115 -17.95 26.84 -2.50
CA CYS A 115 -18.53 25.76 -1.70
C CYS A 115 -18.55 26.06 -0.21
N LYS A 116 -17.77 27.04 0.27
CA LYS A 116 -17.62 27.34 1.71
C LYS A 116 -17.20 26.12 2.55
N ALA A 117 -16.41 25.22 1.97
CA ALA A 117 -15.89 24.06 2.67
C ALA A 117 -14.85 24.50 3.70
N GLU A 118 -14.81 23.81 4.83
CA GLU A 118 -13.79 24.00 5.86
C GLU A 118 -12.64 23.01 5.68
N ALA A 119 -11.42 23.46 5.95
CA ALA A 119 -10.23 22.58 5.93
C ALA A 119 -10.18 21.71 7.20
N ASN A 120 -11.13 20.77 7.32
CA ASN A 120 -11.32 19.92 8.48
C ASN A 120 -10.91 18.44 8.24
N TRP A 121 -10.41 18.12 7.04
CA TRP A 121 -9.77 16.84 6.72
C TRP A 121 -8.31 16.85 7.17
N ASN A 122 -8.04 16.22 8.30
CA ASN A 122 -6.71 16.00 8.86
C ASN A 122 -6.69 14.69 9.65
N MET A 123 -5.50 14.17 9.93
CA MET A 123 -5.38 12.83 10.52
C MET A 123 -5.90 12.76 11.96
N THR A 124 -5.82 13.81 12.75
CA THR A 124 -6.40 13.83 14.10
C THR A 124 -7.92 13.67 14.05
N ASN A 125 -8.61 14.42 13.19
CA ASN A 125 -10.06 14.30 13.00
C ASN A 125 -10.43 12.95 12.41
N PHE A 126 -9.68 12.47 11.41
CA PHE A 126 -9.89 11.16 10.81
C PHE A 126 -9.78 10.03 11.85
N VAL A 127 -8.72 10.01 12.65
CA VAL A 127 -8.51 8.99 13.70
C VAL A 127 -9.68 8.98 14.69
N ASN A 128 -10.11 10.16 15.16
CA ASN A 128 -11.23 10.26 16.10
C ASN A 128 -12.53 9.74 15.50
N ASP A 129 -12.85 10.13 14.27
CA ASP A 129 -14.07 9.68 13.60
C ASP A 129 -14.01 8.17 13.30
N GLN A 130 -12.87 7.63 12.87
CA GLN A 130 -12.72 6.19 12.63
C GLN A 130 -12.86 5.37 13.90
N ILE A 131 -12.30 5.82 15.03
CA ILE A 131 -12.48 5.16 16.32
C ILE A 131 -13.97 5.05 16.66
N GLU A 132 -14.74 6.13 16.50
CA GLU A 132 -16.18 6.12 16.77
C GLU A 132 -16.98 5.24 15.79
N LEU A 133 -16.57 5.21 14.52
CA LEU A 133 -17.18 4.33 13.51
C LEU A 133 -16.91 2.86 13.81
N ILE A 134 -15.65 2.50 14.13
CA ILE A 134 -15.27 1.13 14.48
C ILE A 134 -16.02 0.66 15.74
N LYS A 135 -16.08 1.47 16.79
CA LYS A 135 -16.84 1.15 18.00
C LYS A 135 -18.32 0.84 17.73
N ARG A 136 -18.95 1.65 16.85
CA ARG A 136 -20.34 1.43 16.46
C ARG A 136 -20.53 0.18 15.61
N GLN A 137 -19.60 -0.09 14.70
CA GLN A 137 -19.66 -1.25 13.79
C GLN A 137 -19.41 -2.55 14.54
N VAL A 138 -18.40 -2.59 15.39
CA VAL A 138 -17.91 -3.81 16.05
C VAL A 138 -18.68 -4.10 17.34
N GLY A 139 -19.01 -3.06 18.12
CA GLY A 139 -19.63 -3.25 19.44
C GLY A 139 -18.73 -4.05 20.37
N ASP A 140 -19.32 -5.06 21.02
CA ASP A 140 -18.63 -5.94 21.98
C ASP A 140 -17.94 -7.16 21.31
N LYS A 141 -17.99 -7.23 19.99
CA LYS A 141 -17.48 -8.36 19.22
C LYS A 141 -15.98 -8.26 18.99
N LYS A 142 -15.38 -9.36 18.55
CA LYS A 142 -13.95 -9.44 18.29
C LYS A 142 -13.62 -9.26 16.79
N VAL A 143 -12.48 -8.63 16.54
CA VAL A 143 -11.89 -8.45 15.21
C VAL A 143 -10.60 -9.26 15.10
N LEU A 144 -10.47 -10.07 14.07
CA LEU A 144 -9.24 -10.73 13.68
C LEU A 144 -8.52 -9.90 12.63
N LEU A 145 -7.21 -9.73 12.76
CA LEU A 145 -6.38 -9.00 11.80
C LEU A 145 -5.12 -9.79 11.45
N ALA A 146 -4.88 -10.01 10.16
CA ALA A 146 -3.59 -10.47 9.67
C ALA A 146 -2.60 -9.30 9.69
N LEU A 147 -1.66 -9.33 10.62
CA LEU A 147 -0.65 -8.29 10.79
C LEU A 147 0.61 -8.66 10.00
N SER A 148 0.66 -8.26 8.74
CA SER A 148 1.78 -8.60 7.83
C SER A 148 3.08 -7.84 8.14
N GLY A 149 3.03 -6.85 9.03
CA GLY A 149 4.12 -5.90 9.26
C GLY A 149 4.23 -4.80 8.20
N GLY A 150 3.37 -4.78 7.17
CA GLY A 150 3.22 -3.67 6.23
C GLY A 150 2.60 -2.44 6.90
N VAL A 151 2.85 -1.23 6.35
CA VAL A 151 2.33 0.00 6.95
C VAL A 151 0.82 -0.02 7.09
N ASP A 152 0.07 -0.52 6.08
CA ASP A 152 -1.39 -0.52 6.10
C ASP A 152 -1.94 -1.39 7.23
N SER A 153 -1.50 -2.66 7.33
CA SER A 153 -1.91 -3.56 8.40
C SER A 153 -1.51 -3.04 9.78
N SER A 154 -0.37 -2.35 9.89
CA SER A 154 0.09 -1.75 11.14
C SER A 154 -0.79 -0.57 11.57
N VAL A 155 -1.19 0.29 10.63
CA VAL A 155 -2.10 1.41 10.91
C VAL A 155 -3.50 0.91 11.26
N VAL A 156 -4.01 -0.11 10.55
CA VAL A 156 -5.27 -0.79 10.91
C VAL A 156 -5.21 -1.34 12.33
N ALA A 157 -4.12 -2.05 12.68
CA ALA A 157 -3.95 -2.60 14.02
C ALA A 157 -3.98 -1.51 15.10
N ALA A 158 -3.25 -0.41 14.88
CA ALA A 158 -3.21 0.71 15.83
C ALA A 158 -4.56 1.41 15.99
N LEU A 159 -5.33 1.61 14.90
CA LEU A 159 -6.69 2.16 14.94
C LEU A 159 -7.65 1.23 15.69
N LEU A 160 -7.65 -0.06 15.33
CA LEU A 160 -8.50 -1.06 15.98
C LEU A 160 -8.16 -1.18 17.47
N LEU A 161 -6.88 -1.21 17.82
CA LEU A 161 -6.45 -1.28 19.22
C LEU A 161 -6.96 -0.08 20.03
N LYS A 162 -6.87 1.14 19.48
CA LYS A 162 -7.44 2.34 20.12
C LYS A 162 -8.97 2.29 20.26
N ALA A 163 -9.65 1.68 19.28
CA ALA A 163 -11.10 1.65 19.25
C ALA A 163 -11.71 0.55 20.16
N ILE A 164 -11.18 -0.66 20.10
CA ILE A 164 -11.78 -1.86 20.68
C ILE A 164 -10.87 -2.62 21.67
N GLY A 165 -9.64 -2.15 21.88
CA GLY A 165 -8.71 -2.71 22.87
C GLY A 165 -8.52 -4.23 22.72
N ASP A 166 -8.75 -4.96 23.79
CA ASP A 166 -8.55 -6.42 23.88
C ASP A 166 -9.46 -7.25 22.95
N ASN A 167 -10.47 -6.64 22.33
CA ASN A 167 -11.30 -7.28 21.33
C ASN A 167 -10.61 -7.39 19.96
N LEU A 168 -9.42 -6.80 19.80
CA LEU A 168 -8.55 -7.03 18.64
C LEU A 168 -7.66 -8.24 18.88
N VAL A 169 -7.67 -9.20 17.95
CA VAL A 169 -6.72 -10.31 17.88
C VAL A 169 -5.88 -10.14 16.61
N CYS A 170 -4.58 -9.93 16.77
CA CYS A 170 -3.64 -9.85 15.67
C CYS A 170 -2.94 -11.19 15.46
N VAL A 171 -2.78 -11.63 14.22
CA VAL A 171 -1.97 -12.80 13.86
C VAL A 171 -0.82 -12.35 12.96
N HIS A 172 0.41 -12.54 13.40
CA HIS A 172 1.60 -12.32 12.60
C HIS A 172 2.22 -13.66 12.21
N VAL A 173 2.39 -13.87 10.91
CA VAL A 173 2.95 -15.08 10.32
C VAL A 173 4.36 -14.79 9.83
N ASN A 174 5.37 -15.35 10.52
CA ASN A 174 6.72 -15.41 10.01
C ASN A 174 6.86 -16.63 9.08
N HIS A 175 6.85 -16.38 7.80
CA HIS A 175 7.00 -17.41 6.75
C HIS A 175 8.46 -17.60 6.28
N GLY A 176 9.42 -16.99 6.96
CA GLY A 176 10.84 -17.10 6.64
C GLY A 176 11.33 -16.26 5.46
N LEU A 177 10.43 -15.55 4.76
CA LEU A 177 10.75 -14.70 3.61
C LEU A 177 10.72 -13.20 3.96
N MET A 178 10.68 -12.88 5.27
CA MET A 178 10.76 -11.51 5.77
C MET A 178 12.21 -10.99 5.75
N ARG A 179 12.37 -9.66 5.69
CA ARG A 179 13.67 -9.03 5.88
C ARG A 179 14.20 -9.32 7.30
N LYS A 180 15.50 -9.12 7.47
CA LYS A 180 16.15 -9.26 8.79
C LYS A 180 15.51 -8.32 9.82
N GLY A 181 15.07 -8.89 10.95
CA GLY A 181 14.50 -8.15 12.07
C GLY A 181 13.03 -7.76 11.94
N GLU A 182 12.39 -7.89 10.77
CA GLU A 182 11.03 -7.36 10.57
C GLU A 182 9.95 -8.04 11.44
N SER A 183 10.03 -9.35 11.63
CA SER A 183 9.07 -10.04 12.50
C SER A 183 9.29 -9.69 13.97
N GLU A 184 10.53 -9.54 14.37
CA GLU A 184 10.93 -9.12 15.71
C GLU A 184 10.45 -7.69 16.00
N ASP A 185 10.56 -6.77 15.03
CA ASP A 185 10.05 -5.40 15.14
C ASP A 185 8.54 -5.37 15.30
N VAL A 186 7.80 -6.22 14.58
CA VAL A 186 6.35 -6.34 14.73
C VAL A 186 5.99 -6.80 16.14
N VAL A 187 6.67 -7.82 16.67
CA VAL A 187 6.44 -8.30 18.04
C VAL A 187 6.78 -7.22 19.05
N GLU A 188 7.92 -6.54 18.91
CA GLU A 188 8.33 -5.47 19.81
C GLU A 188 7.29 -4.35 19.86
N VAL A 189 6.86 -3.84 18.71
CA VAL A 189 5.91 -2.72 18.65
C VAL A 189 4.51 -3.15 19.15
N PHE A 190 3.95 -4.22 18.61
CA PHE A 190 2.56 -4.55 18.90
C PHE A 190 2.36 -5.32 20.20
N SER A 191 3.24 -6.25 20.54
CA SER A 191 3.12 -7.01 21.78
C SER A 191 3.71 -6.27 22.98
N ASN A 192 4.96 -5.74 22.85
CA ASN A 192 5.68 -5.20 23.99
C ASN A 192 5.33 -3.73 24.27
N GLN A 193 5.22 -2.87 23.24
CA GLN A 193 4.94 -1.45 23.42
C GLN A 193 3.44 -1.16 23.48
N LEU A 194 2.68 -1.60 22.48
CA LEU A 194 1.24 -1.32 22.36
C LEU A 194 0.34 -2.29 23.14
N LYS A 195 0.88 -3.40 23.66
CA LYS A 195 0.15 -4.42 24.45
C LYS A 195 -1.03 -5.03 23.69
N ALA A 196 -0.94 -5.15 22.37
CA ALA A 196 -1.96 -5.81 21.57
C ALA A 196 -1.98 -7.34 21.84
N ASN A 197 -3.14 -7.96 21.69
CA ASN A 197 -3.26 -9.42 21.70
C ASN A 197 -2.70 -9.96 20.39
N LEU A 198 -1.40 -10.28 20.37
CA LEU A 198 -0.65 -10.74 19.20
C LEU A 198 -0.33 -12.23 19.30
N ILE A 199 -0.80 -12.99 18.32
CA ILE A 199 -0.42 -14.38 18.08
C ILE A 199 0.71 -14.36 17.04
N TYR A 200 1.91 -14.80 17.46
CA TYR A 200 3.07 -14.94 16.59
C TYR A 200 3.24 -16.40 16.17
N LEU A 201 3.29 -16.63 14.86
CA LEU A 201 3.46 -17.96 14.28
C LEU A 201 4.76 -17.99 13.47
N ASP A 202 5.73 -18.80 13.89
CA ASP A 202 6.88 -19.13 13.06
C ASP A 202 6.60 -20.43 12.29
N VAL A 203 6.40 -20.29 10.99
CA VAL A 203 6.10 -21.37 10.05
C VAL A 203 7.11 -21.40 8.89
N THR A 204 8.31 -20.89 9.16
CA THR A 204 9.41 -20.81 8.17
C THR A 204 9.65 -22.11 7.43
N ASP A 205 9.78 -23.24 8.13
CA ASP A 205 10.06 -24.53 7.51
C ASP A 205 8.91 -24.97 6.60
N ARG A 206 7.67 -24.76 7.03
CA ARG A 206 6.46 -25.11 6.26
C ARG A 206 6.42 -24.42 4.89
N PHE A 207 6.81 -23.13 4.83
CA PHE A 207 6.86 -22.38 3.58
C PHE A 207 8.06 -22.80 2.71
N LEU A 208 9.23 -22.90 3.30
CA LEU A 208 10.45 -23.25 2.56
C LEU A 208 10.39 -24.66 1.99
N ASP A 209 9.80 -25.62 2.69
CA ASP A 209 9.60 -27.00 2.19
C ASP A 209 8.67 -27.04 0.97
N LYS A 210 7.61 -26.21 0.96
CA LYS A 210 6.71 -26.10 -0.20
C LYS A 210 7.32 -25.38 -1.39
N LEU A 211 8.28 -24.50 -1.15
CA LEU A 211 9.00 -23.75 -2.18
C LEU A 211 10.24 -24.48 -2.70
N ALA A 212 10.60 -25.62 -2.10
CA ALA A 212 11.77 -26.40 -2.51
C ALA A 212 11.66 -26.83 -3.98
N GLY A 213 12.65 -26.45 -4.81
CA GLY A 213 12.69 -26.76 -6.23
C GLY A 213 11.70 -25.98 -7.12
N VAL A 214 10.98 -25.00 -6.58
CA VAL A 214 10.06 -24.16 -7.35
C VAL A 214 10.83 -22.96 -7.91
N GLU A 215 11.02 -22.92 -9.24
CA GLU A 215 11.78 -21.88 -9.94
C GLU A 215 10.89 -20.79 -10.53
N ASP A 216 9.67 -21.12 -10.97
CA ASP A 216 8.74 -20.21 -11.62
C ASP A 216 8.20 -19.16 -10.64
N PRO A 217 8.39 -17.84 -10.93
CA PRO A 217 7.98 -16.76 -10.02
C PRO A 217 6.49 -16.74 -9.71
N GLU A 218 5.64 -17.05 -10.68
CA GLU A 218 4.19 -17.06 -10.47
C GLU A 218 3.75 -18.23 -9.59
N GLN A 219 4.41 -19.39 -9.72
CA GLN A 219 4.18 -20.50 -8.82
C GLN A 219 4.64 -20.19 -7.40
N LYS A 220 5.81 -19.53 -7.22
CA LYS A 220 6.23 -19.06 -5.90
C LYS A 220 5.17 -18.16 -5.27
N ARG A 221 4.66 -17.15 -5.99
CA ARG A 221 3.61 -16.25 -5.50
C ARG A 221 2.35 -16.99 -5.10
N LYS A 222 1.89 -17.93 -5.92
CA LYS A 222 0.70 -18.76 -5.64
C LYS A 222 0.88 -19.63 -4.41
N ILE A 223 2.03 -20.29 -4.26
CA ILE A 223 2.33 -21.12 -3.08
C ILE A 223 2.37 -20.27 -1.82
N ILE A 224 3.10 -19.16 -1.84
CA ILE A 224 3.22 -18.26 -0.69
C ILE A 224 1.85 -17.73 -0.29
N GLY A 225 1.07 -17.21 -1.24
CA GLY A 225 -0.26 -16.66 -0.97
C GLY A 225 -1.24 -17.70 -0.45
N SER A 226 -1.31 -18.88 -1.11
CA SER A 226 -2.22 -19.94 -0.69
C SER A 226 -1.85 -20.54 0.67
N GLU A 227 -0.56 -20.66 0.96
CA GLU A 227 -0.11 -21.20 2.24
C GLU A 227 -0.32 -20.20 3.38
N PHE A 228 -0.14 -18.90 3.11
CA PHE A 228 -0.47 -17.87 4.08
C PHE A 228 -1.95 -17.92 4.48
N ILE A 229 -2.85 -18.05 3.51
CA ILE A 229 -4.28 -18.17 3.75
C ILE A 229 -4.58 -19.41 4.61
N ARG A 230 -3.97 -20.57 4.31
CA ARG A 230 -4.16 -21.80 5.09
C ARG A 230 -3.70 -21.67 6.54
N VAL A 231 -2.51 -21.09 6.76
CA VAL A 231 -1.99 -20.86 8.11
C VAL A 231 -2.91 -19.93 8.89
N PHE A 232 -3.36 -18.85 8.24
CA PHE A 232 -4.27 -17.89 8.84
C PHE A 232 -5.65 -18.52 9.16
N GLU A 233 -6.19 -19.32 8.26
CA GLU A 233 -7.42 -20.09 8.45
C GLU A 233 -7.32 -21.07 9.63
N GLU A 234 -6.24 -21.86 9.67
CA GLU A 234 -5.99 -22.81 10.75
C GLU A 234 -5.94 -22.11 12.12
N GLU A 235 -5.39 -20.90 12.18
CA GLU A 235 -5.34 -20.12 13.40
C GLU A 235 -6.71 -19.50 13.72
N ALA A 236 -7.40 -18.95 12.73
CA ALA A 236 -8.73 -18.38 12.90
C ALA A 236 -9.75 -19.40 13.47
N ARG A 237 -9.66 -20.68 13.03
CA ARG A 237 -10.52 -21.76 13.51
C ARG A 237 -10.29 -22.14 14.98
N LYS A 238 -9.14 -21.78 15.58
CA LYS A 238 -8.87 -22.01 17.01
C LYS A 238 -9.46 -20.91 17.91
N LEU A 239 -9.87 -19.80 17.30
CA LEU A 239 -10.34 -18.62 18.02
C LEU A 239 -11.86 -18.59 18.08
N ASP A 240 -12.40 -18.44 19.29
CA ASP A 240 -13.85 -18.32 19.52
C ASP A 240 -14.30 -16.86 19.50
N GLY A 241 -15.50 -16.64 18.98
CA GLY A 241 -16.18 -15.35 19.04
C GLY A 241 -15.60 -14.26 18.13
N ILE A 242 -14.96 -14.66 17.03
CA ILE A 242 -14.53 -13.73 15.98
C ILE A 242 -15.68 -13.50 15.00
N ASP A 243 -16.16 -12.27 14.90
CA ASP A 243 -17.23 -11.86 13.97
C ASP A 243 -16.69 -11.01 12.81
N PHE A 244 -15.56 -10.35 12.98
CA PHE A 244 -15.02 -9.40 12.03
C PHE A 244 -13.60 -9.72 11.60
N LEU A 245 -13.28 -9.36 10.34
CA LEU A 245 -11.94 -9.37 9.79
C LEU A 245 -11.51 -7.95 9.45
N GLY A 246 -10.40 -7.50 10.04
CA GLY A 246 -9.76 -6.23 9.70
C GLY A 246 -8.98 -6.33 8.39
N GLN A 247 -9.10 -5.32 7.53
CA GLN A 247 -8.36 -5.23 6.26
C GLN A 247 -7.78 -3.85 6.03
N GLY A 248 -6.58 -3.81 5.43
CA GLY A 248 -5.84 -2.60 5.09
C GLY A 248 -6.15 -2.06 3.70
N THR A 249 -7.41 -2.16 3.22
CA THR A 249 -7.84 -1.56 1.96
C THR A 249 -7.69 -0.05 2.02
N ILE A 250 -7.04 0.55 1.04
CA ILE A 250 -6.86 2.00 0.90
C ILE A 250 -7.64 2.55 -0.29
N TYR A 251 -7.75 3.87 -0.40
CA TYR A 251 -8.59 4.53 -1.42
C TYR A 251 -8.21 4.17 -2.87
N PRO A 252 -6.93 4.11 -3.27
CA PRO A 252 -6.56 3.67 -4.62
C PRO A 252 -7.05 2.26 -4.96
N ASP A 253 -7.05 1.32 -4.01
CA ASP A 253 -7.55 -0.06 -4.24
C ASP A 253 -9.03 -0.06 -4.63
N ILE A 254 -9.80 0.90 -4.13
CA ILE A 254 -11.23 1.02 -4.41
C ILE A 254 -11.43 1.61 -5.81
N VAL A 255 -10.69 2.66 -6.15
CA VAL A 255 -10.78 3.34 -7.45
C VAL A 255 -10.35 2.42 -8.59
N GLU A 256 -9.22 1.72 -8.45
CA GLU A 256 -8.69 0.78 -9.45
C GLU A 256 -9.60 -0.44 -9.66
N SER A 257 -10.34 -0.85 -8.63
CA SER A 257 -11.26 -1.98 -8.70
C SER A 257 -12.57 -1.67 -9.46
N GLY A 258 -12.80 -0.41 -9.87
CA GLY A 258 -14.02 0.05 -10.54
C GLY A 258 -15.27 -0.01 -9.65
N THR A 259 -16.12 1.00 -9.71
CA THR A 259 -17.23 1.19 -8.77
C THR A 259 -18.36 0.15 -8.86
N LYS A 260 -18.51 -0.58 -9.97
CA LYS A 260 -19.56 -1.60 -10.15
C LYS A 260 -19.07 -3.05 -10.31
N THR A 261 -17.79 -3.25 -10.63
CA THR A 261 -17.15 -4.58 -10.83
C THR A 261 -16.20 -4.98 -9.69
N ALA A 262 -16.10 -4.20 -8.66
CA ALA A 262 -15.18 -4.38 -7.52
C ALA A 262 -15.31 -5.74 -6.78
N LYS A 263 -16.38 -6.50 -7.00
CA LYS A 263 -16.54 -7.84 -6.40
C LYS A 263 -15.65 -8.92 -7.05
N MET A 264 -15.06 -8.67 -8.23
CA MET A 264 -14.38 -9.73 -8.99
C MET A 264 -12.85 -9.60 -9.11
N VAL A 265 -12.25 -8.44 -8.83
CA VAL A 265 -10.79 -8.22 -9.04
C VAL A 265 -9.96 -8.31 -7.75
N LYS A 266 -10.59 -8.36 -6.58
CA LYS A 266 -9.91 -8.32 -5.27
C LYS A 266 -9.39 -9.67 -4.73
N SER A 267 -9.13 -10.67 -5.58
CA SER A 267 -8.60 -11.97 -5.11
C SER A 267 -7.11 -11.95 -4.71
N HIS A 268 -6.36 -10.88 -4.99
CA HIS A 268 -4.90 -10.88 -4.83
C HIS A 268 -4.34 -10.06 -3.67
N HIS A 269 -5.12 -9.17 -3.05
CA HIS A 269 -4.65 -8.32 -1.93
C HIS A 269 -5.39 -8.55 -0.61
N ASN A 270 -6.39 -9.41 -0.60
CA ASN A 270 -7.21 -9.68 0.58
C ASN A 270 -7.07 -11.15 0.99
N VAL A 271 -7.20 -11.41 2.29
CA VAL A 271 -7.52 -12.72 2.86
C VAL A 271 -8.88 -13.21 2.32
N GLY A 272 -9.26 -12.81 1.10
CA GLY A 272 -10.47 -13.16 0.37
C GLY A 272 -10.48 -14.58 -0.21
N GLY A 273 -9.47 -15.39 0.12
CA GLY A 273 -9.44 -16.83 -0.11
C GLY A 273 -9.85 -17.67 1.11
N LEU A 274 -10.35 -17.02 2.17
CA LEU A 274 -10.89 -17.79 3.30
C LEU A 274 -12.15 -18.53 2.88
N PRO A 275 -12.34 -19.78 3.38
CA PRO A 275 -13.51 -20.59 3.08
C PRO A 275 -14.82 -19.87 3.43
N GLU A 276 -15.87 -20.15 2.64
CA GLU A 276 -17.19 -19.54 2.81
C GLU A 276 -17.88 -19.84 4.16
N ASP A 277 -17.41 -20.83 4.89
CA ASP A 277 -17.89 -21.16 6.23
C ASP A 277 -17.32 -20.23 7.31
N LEU A 278 -16.20 -19.55 7.05
CA LEU A 278 -15.68 -18.46 7.89
C LEU A 278 -16.30 -17.12 7.46
N LYS A 279 -17.52 -16.87 7.94
CA LYS A 279 -18.31 -15.68 7.59
C LYS A 279 -17.94 -14.50 8.47
N PHE A 280 -16.86 -13.82 8.16
CA PHE A 280 -16.50 -12.56 8.81
C PHE A 280 -17.13 -11.36 8.11
N GLN A 281 -17.56 -10.37 8.89
CA GLN A 281 -17.84 -9.03 8.38
C GLN A 281 -16.51 -8.26 8.26
N LEU A 282 -16.37 -7.41 7.24
CA LEU A 282 -15.15 -6.64 7.02
C LEU A 282 -15.15 -5.33 7.82
N VAL A 283 -13.99 -5.01 8.39
CA VAL A 283 -13.67 -3.70 8.94
C VAL A 283 -12.49 -3.14 8.17
N GLU A 284 -12.74 -2.09 7.38
CA GLU A 284 -11.77 -1.49 6.45
C GLU A 284 -11.55 0.00 6.80
N PRO A 285 -10.85 0.32 7.87
CA PRO A 285 -10.81 1.69 8.39
C PRO A 285 -10.02 2.67 7.53
N LEU A 286 -9.19 2.19 6.58
CA LEU A 286 -8.32 3.03 5.75
C LEU A 286 -8.86 3.32 4.34
N ARG A 287 -10.07 2.84 4.00
CA ARG A 287 -10.61 2.94 2.63
C ARG A 287 -10.76 4.37 2.07
N GLN A 288 -10.65 5.38 2.91
CA GLN A 288 -10.74 6.79 2.54
C GLN A 288 -9.38 7.46 2.36
N LEU A 289 -8.28 6.77 2.69
CA LEU A 289 -6.94 7.34 2.73
C LEU A 289 -6.12 6.97 1.49
N PHE A 290 -5.39 7.96 0.99
CA PHE A 290 -4.24 7.72 0.13
C PHE A 290 -3.04 7.20 0.91
N LYS A 291 -2.04 6.64 0.22
CA LYS A 291 -0.88 6.02 0.87
C LYS A 291 -0.07 6.96 1.77
N ASP A 292 0.08 8.19 1.37
CA ASP A 292 0.72 9.26 2.16
C ASP A 292 -0.09 9.63 3.41
N GLU A 293 -1.42 9.66 3.29
CA GLU A 293 -2.32 9.86 4.43
C GLU A 293 -2.31 8.68 5.40
N VAL A 294 -2.21 7.44 4.90
CA VAL A 294 -2.02 6.25 5.78
C VAL A 294 -0.75 6.40 6.60
N ARG A 295 0.34 6.87 6.01
CA ARG A 295 1.59 7.12 6.74
C ARG A 295 1.42 8.23 7.79
N ALA A 296 0.80 9.34 7.42
CA ALA A 296 0.50 10.42 8.35
C ALA A 296 -0.40 9.94 9.51
N CYS A 297 -1.41 9.12 9.21
CA CYS A 297 -2.28 8.48 10.20
C CYS A 297 -1.48 7.55 11.14
N GLY A 298 -0.53 6.79 10.61
CA GLY A 298 0.37 5.94 11.41
C GLY A 298 1.19 6.73 12.43
N LEU A 299 1.75 7.88 12.03
CA LEU A 299 2.47 8.78 12.93
C LEU A 299 1.54 9.39 13.99
N GLU A 300 0.33 9.82 13.61
CA GLU A 300 -0.69 10.35 14.53
C GLU A 300 -1.11 9.30 15.58
N LEU A 301 -1.10 8.03 15.20
CA LEU A 301 -1.38 6.91 16.10
C LEU A 301 -0.19 6.54 17.01
N GLY A 302 0.97 7.14 16.79
CA GLY A 302 2.19 6.91 17.56
C GLY A 302 3.03 5.70 17.12
N LEU A 303 2.82 5.20 15.91
CA LEU A 303 3.68 4.17 15.34
C LEU A 303 5.10 4.70 15.08
N PRO A 304 6.16 3.89 15.25
CA PRO A 304 7.51 4.29 14.95
C PRO A 304 7.69 4.75 13.50
N TYR A 305 8.50 5.81 13.30
CA TYR A 305 8.77 6.36 11.97
C TYR A 305 9.30 5.31 11.00
N GLU A 306 10.21 4.45 11.44
CA GLU A 306 10.84 3.39 10.66
C GLU A 306 9.83 2.34 10.17
N MET A 307 8.78 2.09 10.95
CA MET A 307 7.68 1.19 10.56
C MET A 307 6.76 1.84 9.52
N VAL A 308 6.45 3.13 9.69
CA VAL A 308 5.54 3.88 8.82
C VAL A 308 6.17 4.18 7.46
N TYR A 309 7.46 4.56 7.46
CA TYR A 309 8.20 4.94 6.24
C TYR A 309 9.13 3.84 5.72
N ARG A 310 8.88 2.60 6.12
CA ARG A 310 9.66 1.47 5.60
C ARG A 310 9.61 1.37 4.08
N GLN A 311 10.67 0.85 3.49
CA GLN A 311 10.77 0.58 2.07
C GLN A 311 9.64 -0.33 1.58
N PRO A 312 9.10 -0.12 0.38
CA PRO A 312 8.16 -1.05 -0.24
C PRO A 312 8.71 -2.49 -0.22
N PHE A 313 7.84 -3.44 0.03
CA PHE A 313 8.21 -4.84 0.08
C PHE A 313 7.14 -5.68 -0.62
N PRO A 314 7.53 -6.56 -1.55
CA PRO A 314 6.57 -7.34 -2.30
C PRO A 314 5.86 -8.36 -1.40
N GLY A 315 4.63 -8.73 -1.75
CA GLY A 315 3.85 -9.71 -0.99
C GLY A 315 4.57 -11.06 -0.77
N PRO A 316 5.28 -11.61 -1.79
CA PRO A 316 6.08 -12.83 -1.62
C PRO A 316 7.37 -12.65 -0.79
N GLY A 317 7.65 -11.44 -0.33
CA GLY A 317 8.84 -11.13 0.45
C GLY A 317 10.15 -11.36 -0.30
N LEU A 318 11.16 -11.87 0.38
CA LEU A 318 12.46 -12.20 -0.22
C LEU A 318 12.38 -13.36 -1.22
N GLY A 319 11.25 -14.04 -1.33
CA GLY A 319 11.07 -15.15 -2.26
C GLY A 319 11.26 -14.77 -3.74
N VAL A 320 10.95 -13.51 -4.13
CA VAL A 320 11.15 -12.98 -5.48
C VAL A 320 12.49 -12.21 -5.64
N ARG A 321 13.31 -12.20 -4.59
CA ARG A 321 14.68 -11.65 -4.58
C ARG A 321 15.75 -12.73 -4.45
N CYS A 322 15.35 -13.94 -4.09
CA CYS A 322 16.12 -15.17 -4.21
C CYS A 322 15.68 -15.85 -5.51
N LEU A 323 16.38 -15.56 -6.63
CA LEU A 323 15.94 -15.95 -7.98
C LEU A 323 16.01 -17.46 -8.18
N GLY A 324 15.11 -17.99 -9.03
CA GLY A 324 14.98 -19.43 -9.21
C GLY A 324 14.52 -20.16 -7.96
N ALA A 325 14.84 -21.43 -7.81
CA ALA A 325 14.45 -22.20 -6.62
C ALA A 325 15.10 -21.66 -5.36
N ILE A 326 14.30 -21.40 -4.32
CA ILE A 326 14.79 -20.84 -3.06
C ILE A 326 15.62 -21.88 -2.32
N THR A 327 16.86 -21.51 -1.93
CA THR A 327 17.71 -22.26 -1.02
C THR A 327 18.01 -21.45 0.24
N ARG A 328 18.18 -22.13 1.37
CA ARG A 328 18.38 -21.44 2.67
C ARG A 328 19.63 -20.55 2.68
N ASP A 329 20.71 -20.99 2.05
CA ASP A 329 21.97 -20.24 1.98
C ASP A 329 21.85 -18.99 1.09
N ARG A 330 21.13 -19.06 -0.04
CA ARG A 330 20.86 -17.89 -0.88
C ARG A 330 19.86 -16.92 -0.24
N LEU A 331 18.83 -17.46 0.39
CA LEU A 331 17.86 -16.64 1.11
C LEU A 331 18.53 -15.86 2.25
N GLU A 332 19.46 -16.50 2.97
CA GLU A 332 20.25 -15.83 3.99
C GLU A 332 21.18 -14.77 3.40
N ALA A 333 21.81 -15.05 2.25
CA ALA A 333 22.63 -14.08 1.54
C ALA A 333 21.81 -12.84 1.09
N VAL A 334 20.58 -13.03 0.60
CA VAL A 334 19.65 -11.92 0.32
C VAL A 334 19.35 -11.13 1.59
N ARG A 335 18.98 -11.81 2.67
CA ARG A 335 18.55 -11.19 3.94
C ARG A 335 19.66 -10.33 4.56
N GLU A 336 20.88 -10.87 4.64
CA GLU A 336 22.02 -10.19 5.22
C GLU A 336 22.51 -9.04 4.32
N SER A 337 22.61 -9.25 3.00
CA SER A 337 23.05 -8.20 2.08
C SER A 337 22.04 -7.05 1.98
N ASP A 338 20.73 -7.34 2.04
CA ASP A 338 19.68 -6.33 2.09
C ASP A 338 19.75 -5.50 3.38
N ALA A 339 20.03 -6.13 4.51
CA ALA A 339 20.19 -5.42 5.78
C ALA A 339 21.38 -4.45 5.72
N ILE A 340 22.53 -4.88 5.19
CA ILE A 340 23.70 -4.02 5.02
C ILE A 340 23.38 -2.84 4.07
N LEU A 341 22.72 -3.11 2.95
CA LEU A 341 22.32 -2.08 2.00
C LEU A 341 21.43 -1.02 2.66
N ARG A 342 20.43 -1.44 3.44
CA ARG A 342 19.52 -0.53 4.15
C ARG A 342 20.26 0.33 5.19
N GLU A 343 21.13 -0.26 5.96
CA GLU A 343 21.96 0.46 6.95
C GLU A 343 22.83 1.53 6.28
N GLU A 344 23.56 1.18 5.22
CA GLU A 344 24.43 2.12 4.54
C GLU A 344 23.67 3.23 3.80
N PHE A 345 22.49 2.93 3.24
CA PHE A 345 21.60 3.93 2.67
C PHE A 345 21.08 4.92 3.72
N GLN A 346 20.74 4.44 4.90
CA GLN A 346 20.33 5.29 6.02
C GLN A 346 21.48 6.19 6.48
N ILE A 347 22.69 5.64 6.64
CA ILE A 347 23.89 6.42 6.99
C ILE A 347 24.20 7.49 5.95
N ALA A 348 24.02 7.18 4.67
CA ALA A 348 24.24 8.11 3.56
C ALA A 348 23.08 9.07 3.33
N GLY A 349 21.97 8.96 4.04
CA GLY A 349 20.74 9.76 3.84
C GLY A 349 20.03 9.48 2.52
N LEU A 350 20.27 8.30 1.91
CA LEU A 350 19.66 7.85 0.66
C LEU A 350 18.28 7.19 0.89
N ASP A 351 18.02 6.70 2.09
CA ASP A 351 16.77 6.08 2.49
C ASP A 351 15.53 6.98 2.29
N LYS A 352 15.73 8.31 2.32
CA LYS A 352 14.67 9.32 2.10
C LYS A 352 14.62 9.86 0.68
N LYS A 353 15.61 9.51 -0.17
CA LYS A 353 15.73 10.01 -1.55
C LYS A 353 15.39 8.95 -2.57
N VAL A 354 15.72 7.70 -2.30
CA VAL A 354 15.53 6.58 -3.21
C VAL A 354 14.21 5.89 -2.91
N TRP A 355 13.36 5.81 -3.92
CA TRP A 355 12.00 5.27 -3.77
C TRP A 355 12.00 3.80 -3.34
N GLN A 356 12.82 2.95 -3.98
CA GLN A 356 13.00 1.55 -3.61
C GLN A 356 14.43 1.09 -3.89
N TYR A 357 14.99 0.33 -2.95
CA TYR A 357 16.31 -0.27 -3.06
C TYR A 357 16.35 -1.60 -2.31
N PHE A 358 17.07 -2.56 -2.87
CA PHE A 358 17.15 -3.92 -2.35
C PHE A 358 18.30 -4.69 -2.98
N THR A 359 18.56 -5.89 -2.45
CA THR A 359 19.50 -6.84 -3.04
C THR A 359 18.77 -8.06 -3.60
N VAL A 360 19.39 -8.68 -4.60
CA VAL A 360 18.93 -9.89 -5.27
C VAL A 360 20.09 -10.88 -5.33
N VAL A 361 19.79 -12.16 -5.13
CA VAL A 361 20.80 -13.24 -5.31
C VAL A 361 20.29 -14.19 -6.41
N PRO A 362 21.02 -14.26 -7.57
CA PRO A 362 20.63 -15.13 -8.67
C PRO A 362 20.99 -16.60 -8.42
N ASP A 363 20.41 -17.49 -9.23
CA ASP A 363 20.64 -18.93 -9.14
C ASP A 363 21.85 -19.39 -9.95
N PHE A 364 22.98 -18.70 -9.80
CA PHE A 364 24.27 -19.12 -10.32
C PHE A 364 25.41 -18.63 -9.45
N LYS A 365 26.52 -19.37 -9.44
CA LYS A 365 27.71 -19.04 -8.66
C LYS A 365 28.78 -18.42 -9.53
N SER A 366 29.63 -17.59 -8.92
CA SER A 366 30.81 -17.01 -9.53
C SER A 366 32.09 -17.48 -8.87
N VAL A 367 33.18 -17.47 -9.64
CA VAL A 367 34.51 -17.77 -9.10
C VAL A 367 35.07 -16.55 -8.37
N GLY A 368 35.63 -16.78 -7.20
CA GLY A 368 36.34 -15.78 -6.39
C GLY A 368 37.52 -16.36 -5.67
N VAL A 369 38.09 -15.59 -4.77
CA VAL A 369 39.15 -16.00 -3.86
C VAL A 369 38.76 -15.63 -2.42
N ARG A 370 38.78 -16.59 -1.52
CA ARG A 370 38.52 -16.38 -0.10
C ARG A 370 39.58 -17.16 0.69
N ASP A 371 40.17 -16.53 1.69
CA ASP A 371 41.19 -17.13 2.56
C ASP A 371 42.34 -17.76 1.75
N ASN A 372 42.80 -17.08 0.71
CA ASN A 372 43.84 -17.51 -0.25
C ASN A 372 43.50 -18.80 -1.03
N ALA A 373 42.24 -19.25 -1.04
CA ALA A 373 41.75 -20.37 -1.80
C ALA A 373 40.71 -19.96 -2.81
N ARG A 374 40.59 -20.71 -3.90
CA ARG A 374 39.53 -20.51 -4.89
C ARG A 374 38.16 -20.79 -4.25
N SER A 375 37.27 -19.83 -4.33
CA SER A 375 35.89 -19.96 -3.89
C SER A 375 34.93 -20.02 -5.06
N PHE A 376 33.74 -20.61 -4.83
CA PHE A 376 32.66 -20.68 -5.79
C PHE A 376 31.36 -20.35 -5.06
N ASP A 377 31.05 -19.03 -5.03
CA ASP A 377 30.04 -18.45 -4.17
C ASP A 377 29.02 -17.63 -4.97
N TRP A 378 27.96 -17.14 -4.30
CA TRP A 378 26.89 -16.36 -4.91
C TRP A 378 27.31 -14.92 -5.21
N PRO A 379 26.92 -14.33 -6.35
CA PRO A 379 26.93 -12.89 -6.53
C PRO A 379 25.69 -12.27 -5.86
N VAL A 380 25.84 -11.03 -5.42
CA VAL A 380 24.75 -10.16 -4.97
C VAL A 380 24.56 -9.05 -5.97
N ILE A 381 23.33 -8.75 -6.34
CA ILE A 381 22.99 -7.65 -7.24
C ILE A 381 22.27 -6.59 -6.43
N ILE A 382 22.78 -5.36 -6.43
CA ILE A 382 22.15 -4.20 -5.82
C ILE A 382 21.24 -3.54 -6.87
N ARG A 383 20.03 -3.20 -6.49
CA ARG A 383 19.09 -2.44 -7.29
C ARG A 383 18.57 -1.25 -6.49
N ALA A 384 18.59 -0.05 -7.11
CA ALA A 384 18.05 1.17 -6.52
C ALA A 384 17.37 1.99 -7.62
N VAL A 385 16.08 2.31 -7.42
CA VAL A 385 15.22 2.94 -8.43
C VAL A 385 14.38 4.05 -7.86
N ASN A 386 14.08 5.04 -8.72
CA ASN A 386 13.11 6.09 -8.46
C ASN A 386 11.95 6.02 -9.44
N THR A 387 10.75 6.24 -8.96
CA THR A 387 9.52 6.28 -9.75
C THR A 387 8.48 7.17 -9.09
N VAL A 388 7.54 7.65 -9.90
CA VAL A 388 6.37 8.41 -9.42
C VAL A 388 5.15 7.50 -9.31
N ASP A 389 4.95 6.65 -10.32
CA ASP A 389 3.71 5.86 -10.53
C ASP A 389 3.94 4.35 -10.64
N ALA A 390 5.18 3.90 -10.51
CA ALA A 390 5.62 2.53 -10.76
C ALA A 390 5.45 2.04 -12.22
N MET A 391 4.93 2.85 -13.13
CA MET A 391 4.82 2.50 -14.56
C MET A 391 6.17 2.66 -15.27
N THR A 392 6.90 3.71 -14.93
CA THR A 392 8.28 3.94 -15.35
C THR A 392 9.17 4.05 -14.13
N ALA A 393 10.44 3.66 -14.25
CA ALA A 393 11.42 3.82 -13.18
C ALA A 393 12.81 4.14 -13.74
N THR A 394 13.48 5.08 -13.10
CA THR A 394 14.86 5.45 -13.36
C THR A 394 15.80 4.83 -12.34
N ILE A 395 17.06 4.65 -12.72
CA ILE A 395 18.09 4.15 -11.80
C ILE A 395 18.64 5.32 -11.00
N GLU A 396 18.82 5.11 -9.70
CA GLU A 396 19.50 6.08 -8.85
C GLU A 396 21.02 5.99 -9.08
N PRO A 397 21.71 7.07 -9.44
CA PRO A 397 23.15 7.10 -9.53
C PRO A 397 23.77 7.22 -8.14
N ILE A 398 24.04 6.08 -7.50
CA ILE A 398 24.65 6.02 -6.17
C ILE A 398 26.11 6.45 -6.24
N ASP A 399 26.55 7.30 -5.33
CA ASP A 399 27.92 7.72 -5.20
C ASP A 399 28.88 6.53 -5.03
N TRP A 400 29.96 6.52 -5.81
CA TRP A 400 30.91 5.42 -5.83
C TRP A 400 31.48 5.04 -4.43
N PRO A 401 31.84 5.99 -3.55
CA PRO A 401 32.29 5.66 -2.19
C PRO A 401 31.24 4.89 -1.39
N VAL A 402 29.96 5.19 -1.54
CA VAL A 402 28.86 4.49 -0.86
C VAL A 402 28.75 3.06 -1.40
N LEU A 403 28.74 2.88 -2.73
CA LEU A 403 28.72 1.55 -3.37
C LEU A 403 29.92 0.70 -2.94
N MET A 404 31.11 1.28 -2.88
CA MET A 404 32.31 0.57 -2.43
C MET A 404 32.19 0.14 -0.96
N LYS A 405 31.69 0.99 -0.09
CA LYS A 405 31.48 0.65 1.33
C LYS A 405 30.46 -0.50 1.50
N ILE A 406 29.35 -0.45 0.78
CA ILE A 406 28.35 -1.52 0.77
C ILE A 406 28.98 -2.82 0.28
N THR A 407 29.74 -2.75 -0.83
CA THR A 407 30.43 -3.90 -1.43
C THR A 407 31.39 -4.53 -0.42
N ASP A 408 32.26 -3.73 0.20
CA ASP A 408 33.26 -4.22 1.17
C ASP A 408 32.57 -4.92 2.36
N ARG A 409 31.48 -4.33 2.87
CA ARG A 409 30.71 -4.94 3.96
C ARG A 409 30.04 -6.25 3.53
N ILE A 410 29.38 -6.28 2.38
CA ILE A 410 28.73 -7.50 1.88
C ILE A 410 29.75 -8.63 1.69
N LEU A 411 30.89 -8.36 1.07
CA LEU A 411 31.92 -9.36 0.84
C LEU A 411 32.59 -9.87 2.13
N LYS A 412 32.64 -9.04 3.16
CA LYS A 412 33.25 -9.37 4.46
C LYS A 412 32.28 -10.05 5.41
N GLU A 413 31.03 -9.56 5.48
CA GLU A 413 30.07 -9.93 6.52
C GLU A 413 29.11 -11.04 6.05
N VAL A 414 28.79 -11.11 4.74
CA VAL A 414 27.84 -12.09 4.21
C VAL A 414 28.58 -13.38 3.78
N LYS A 415 28.17 -14.49 4.35
CA LYS A 415 28.74 -15.80 4.00
C LYS A 415 28.35 -16.21 2.58
N ASN A 416 29.22 -16.97 1.92
CA ASN A 416 28.98 -17.54 0.60
C ASN A 416 28.67 -16.48 -0.50
N VAL A 417 29.20 -15.26 -0.34
CA VAL A 417 29.12 -14.18 -1.35
C VAL A 417 30.51 -13.72 -1.71
N ASN A 418 30.82 -13.68 -3.00
CA ASN A 418 32.16 -13.30 -3.49
C ASN A 418 32.12 -12.20 -4.56
N ARG A 419 30.94 -11.67 -4.90
CA ARG A 419 30.79 -10.64 -5.94
C ARG A 419 29.59 -9.76 -5.64
N VAL A 420 29.72 -8.46 -5.92
CA VAL A 420 28.63 -7.49 -5.88
C VAL A 420 28.53 -6.80 -7.24
N CYS A 421 27.32 -6.70 -7.78
CA CYS A 421 26.99 -6.02 -9.02
C CYS A 421 25.96 -4.93 -8.74
N TYR A 422 25.85 -3.94 -9.63
CA TYR A 422 24.82 -2.92 -9.61
C TYR A 422 23.98 -3.01 -10.88
N ASP A 423 22.65 -3.15 -10.75
CA ASP A 423 21.74 -3.21 -11.89
C ASP A 423 21.35 -1.80 -12.35
N MET A 424 21.75 -1.46 -13.57
CA MET A 424 21.51 -0.15 -14.19
C MET A 424 20.34 -0.13 -15.17
N SER A 425 19.47 -1.14 -15.16
CA SER A 425 18.38 -1.28 -16.12
C SER A 425 17.15 -0.48 -15.70
N PRO A 426 16.67 0.52 -16.49
CA PRO A 426 15.45 1.26 -16.18
C PRO A 426 14.18 0.46 -16.50
N LYS A 427 13.02 0.92 -16.02
CA LYS A 427 11.70 0.48 -16.47
C LYS A 427 11.10 1.55 -17.39
N PRO A 428 10.63 1.20 -18.61
CA PRO A 428 10.92 -0.04 -19.33
C PRO A 428 12.40 -0.10 -19.73
N ASN A 429 13.06 -1.09 -19.99
CA ASN A 429 12.97 -2.43 -20.50
C ASN A 429 12.96 -3.51 -19.38
N ALA A 430 13.51 -3.20 -18.18
CA ALA A 430 13.39 -4.08 -17.02
C ALA A 430 12.09 -3.81 -16.26
N THR A 431 11.83 -4.63 -15.25
CA THR A 431 10.81 -4.41 -14.21
C THR A 431 11.49 -3.81 -12.97
N ILE A 432 10.72 -3.42 -11.94
CA ILE A 432 11.29 -2.97 -10.66
C ILE A 432 11.89 -4.17 -9.93
N GLU A 433 11.06 -5.19 -9.61
CA GLU A 433 11.56 -6.47 -9.08
C GLU A 433 12.11 -7.34 -10.24
N TRP A 434 12.96 -8.29 -9.91
CA TRP A 434 13.55 -9.21 -10.90
C TRP A 434 12.64 -10.39 -11.23
N GLU A 435 11.80 -10.81 -10.27
CA GLU A 435 10.78 -11.85 -10.42
C GLU A 435 9.39 -11.37 -10.04
#